data_21a8142b96a1bb0cd5b1b99b6711a1d4
#
_entry.id   21a8142b96a1bb0cd5b1b99b6711a1d4
#
_cell.length_a   1.000
_cell.length_b   1.000
_cell.length_c   1.000
_cell.angle_alpha   90.00
_cell.angle_beta   90.00
_cell.angle_gamma   90.00
#
_symmetry.space_group_name_H-M   'P 1'
#
loop_
_entity.id
_entity.type
_entity.pdbx_description
1 polymer ?
#
loop_
_entity_poly.entity_id
_entity_poly.type
_entity_poly.pdbx_seq_one_letter_code
_entity_poly.pdbx_strand_id
1 'polypeptide(L)'
;MVYLTFDAGYENGNVEKILDALREKNVPGAFFILGNLVTSNPDLVRRMGDEGHLVCNHTYHHRDMSKYTDRSEFAAELTSLEEAYRKTTGREMSKYYRPPEGRFTEQNLTDAEELGYLTVFWSFAYADWDNKKQPTREYALKKIMSNVHNGAVILLHPTSATNAAILPSLIDSLREEGYRFGTLDELCGRSASGELVE
;
A
#
# COMPACT_ATOMS: atom_id res chain seq x y z
N MET A 1 1.53 1.09 -17.98
CA MET A 1 1.42 0.27 -16.78
C MET A 1 0.97 1.16 -15.64
N VAL A 2 0.19 0.66 -14.67
CA VAL A 2 -0.23 1.35 -13.44
C VAL A 2 -0.04 0.45 -12.23
N TYR A 3 0.10 1.03 -11.04
CA TYR A 3 0.42 0.31 -9.80
C TYR A 3 -0.62 0.66 -8.74
N LEU A 4 -1.37 -0.33 -8.27
CA LEU A 4 -2.35 -0.16 -7.21
C LEU A 4 -1.68 -0.30 -5.86
N THR A 5 -1.80 0.71 -5.02
CA THR A 5 -1.26 0.72 -3.66
C THR A 5 -2.33 1.10 -2.66
N PHE A 6 -2.26 0.50 -1.47
CA PHE A 6 -3.28 0.60 -0.45
C PHE A 6 -2.65 0.88 0.92
N ASP A 7 -3.05 1.96 1.58
CA ASP A 7 -2.65 2.24 2.96
C ASP A 7 -3.71 1.66 3.91
N ALA A 8 -3.33 0.59 4.63
CA ALA A 8 -4.25 -0.28 5.36
C ALA A 8 -3.92 -0.35 6.86
N GLY A 9 -4.66 0.38 7.68
CA GLY A 9 -4.45 0.43 9.12
C GLY A 9 -5.37 -0.46 9.96
N TYR A 10 -6.53 -0.83 9.45
CA TYR A 10 -7.54 -1.65 10.12
C TYR A 10 -8.52 -2.25 9.12
N GLU A 11 -9.32 -3.22 9.57
CA GLU A 11 -10.41 -3.84 8.80
C GLU A 11 -11.77 -3.30 9.26
N ASN A 12 -12.66 -3.04 8.32
CA ASN A 12 -14.04 -2.61 8.57
C ASN A 12 -15.06 -3.30 7.63
N GLY A 13 -14.69 -4.47 7.08
CA GLY A 13 -15.47 -5.23 6.09
C GLY A 13 -15.23 -4.80 4.64
N ASN A 14 -14.25 -3.91 4.38
CA ASN A 14 -13.94 -3.43 3.03
C ASN A 14 -12.57 -3.91 2.52
N VAL A 15 -11.57 -4.09 3.39
CA VAL A 15 -10.26 -4.60 2.99
C VAL A 15 -10.39 -6.01 2.39
N GLU A 16 -11.22 -6.85 2.99
CA GLU A 16 -11.52 -8.19 2.47
C GLU A 16 -12.12 -8.12 1.06
N LYS A 17 -13.06 -7.19 0.81
CA LYS A 17 -13.67 -7.00 -0.53
C LYS A 17 -12.66 -6.49 -1.56
N ILE A 18 -11.70 -5.66 -1.15
CA ILE A 18 -10.59 -5.23 -2.01
C ILE A 18 -9.75 -6.44 -2.43
N LEU A 19 -9.38 -7.32 -1.48
CA LEU A 19 -8.64 -8.54 -1.80
C LEU A 19 -9.44 -9.48 -2.72
N ASP A 20 -10.74 -9.65 -2.46
CA ASP A 20 -11.62 -10.43 -3.34
C ASP A 20 -11.61 -9.90 -4.77
N ALA A 21 -11.75 -8.59 -4.94
CA ALA A 21 -11.73 -7.94 -6.25
C ALA A 21 -10.38 -8.12 -6.96
N LEU A 22 -9.27 -7.93 -6.25
CA LEU A 22 -7.93 -8.11 -6.82
C LEU A 22 -7.71 -9.57 -7.27
N ARG A 23 -8.11 -10.54 -6.43
CA ARG A 23 -8.03 -11.97 -6.77
C ARG A 23 -8.89 -12.31 -7.97
N GLU A 24 -10.17 -11.91 -8.00
CA GLU A 24 -11.09 -12.18 -9.11
C GLU A 24 -10.59 -11.58 -10.43
N LYS A 25 -10.00 -10.40 -10.36
CA LYS A 25 -9.45 -9.71 -11.53
C LYS A 25 -8.01 -10.11 -11.85
N ASN A 26 -7.37 -10.93 -11.04
CA ASN A 26 -5.97 -11.31 -11.17
C ASN A 26 -5.06 -10.07 -11.33
N VAL A 27 -5.11 -9.18 -10.33
CA VAL A 27 -4.36 -7.92 -10.31
C VAL A 27 -3.51 -7.86 -9.05
N PRO A 28 -2.20 -7.60 -9.15
CA PRO A 28 -1.35 -7.39 -7.98
C PRO A 28 -1.66 -6.06 -7.29
N GLY A 29 -1.44 -6.02 -5.98
CA GLY A 29 -1.50 -4.80 -5.18
C GLY A 29 -0.33 -4.71 -4.21
N ALA A 30 -0.01 -3.51 -3.74
CA ALA A 30 0.94 -3.30 -2.65
C ALA A 30 0.20 -2.68 -1.45
N PHE A 31 0.21 -3.38 -0.33
CA PHE A 31 -0.45 -2.97 0.90
C PHE A 31 0.56 -2.43 1.90
N PHE A 32 0.54 -1.12 2.15
CA PHE A 32 1.31 -0.47 3.19
C PHE A 32 0.51 -0.58 4.49
N ILE A 33 0.93 -1.48 5.39
CA ILE A 33 0.14 -1.87 6.57
C ILE A 33 0.69 -1.28 7.86
N LEU A 34 -0.19 -1.19 8.86
CA LEU A 34 0.14 -0.77 10.24
C LEU A 34 0.17 -1.95 11.21
N GLY A 35 0.82 -1.75 12.36
CA GLY A 35 0.85 -2.73 13.44
C GLY A 35 -0.53 -3.16 13.92
N ASN A 36 -1.49 -2.24 13.97
CA ASN A 36 -2.87 -2.55 14.37
C ASN A 36 -3.53 -3.57 13.43
N LEU A 37 -3.32 -3.49 12.11
CA LEU A 37 -3.89 -4.45 11.19
C LEU A 37 -3.28 -5.85 11.41
N VAL A 38 -1.96 -5.92 11.63
CA VAL A 38 -1.26 -7.19 11.90
C VAL A 38 -1.78 -7.88 13.16
N THR A 39 -1.99 -7.09 14.23
CA THR A 39 -2.38 -7.65 15.54
C THR A 39 -3.86 -7.99 15.60
N SER A 40 -4.73 -7.21 14.97
CA SER A 40 -6.18 -7.35 15.04
C SER A 40 -6.76 -8.27 13.95
N ASN A 41 -6.10 -8.36 12.79
CA ASN A 41 -6.58 -9.11 11.64
C ASN A 41 -5.47 -9.99 11.00
N PRO A 42 -4.84 -10.89 11.79
CA PRO A 42 -3.69 -11.67 11.33
C PRO A 42 -3.99 -12.55 10.10
N ASP A 43 -5.19 -13.09 10.00
CA ASP A 43 -5.58 -13.94 8.86
C ASP A 43 -5.70 -13.13 7.56
N LEU A 44 -6.18 -11.88 7.65
CA LEU A 44 -6.25 -10.98 6.52
C LEU A 44 -4.85 -10.59 6.02
N VAL A 45 -3.92 -10.37 6.95
CA VAL A 45 -2.52 -10.05 6.61
C VAL A 45 -1.82 -11.26 5.99
N ARG A 46 -2.07 -12.50 6.46
CA ARG A 46 -1.59 -13.72 5.81
C ARG A 46 -2.13 -13.82 4.39
N ARG A 47 -3.44 -13.60 4.23
CA ARG A 47 -4.13 -13.64 2.94
C ARG A 47 -3.50 -12.69 1.92
N MET A 48 -3.13 -11.46 2.32
CA MET A 48 -2.44 -10.52 1.42
C MET A 48 -1.19 -11.15 0.78
N GLY A 49 -0.34 -11.77 1.61
CA GLY A 49 0.87 -12.44 1.12
C GLY A 49 0.59 -13.73 0.34
N ASP A 50 -0.40 -14.52 0.76
CA ASP A 50 -0.78 -15.78 0.10
C ASP A 50 -1.37 -15.56 -1.29
N GLU A 51 -2.07 -14.45 -1.52
CA GLU A 51 -2.62 -14.04 -2.81
C GLU A 51 -1.60 -13.30 -3.69
N GLY A 52 -0.33 -13.21 -3.25
CA GLY A 52 0.77 -12.65 -4.06
C GLY A 52 0.86 -11.13 -4.07
N HIS A 53 0.22 -10.47 -3.11
CA HIS A 53 0.37 -9.03 -2.94
C HIS A 53 1.63 -8.68 -2.16
N LEU A 54 2.23 -7.52 -2.47
CA LEU A 54 3.32 -6.98 -1.66
C LEU A 54 2.77 -6.42 -0.35
N VAL A 55 3.33 -6.88 0.78
CA VAL A 55 3.00 -6.35 2.10
C VAL A 55 4.16 -5.48 2.56
N CYS A 56 3.89 -4.19 2.67
CA CYS A 56 4.87 -3.10 2.78
C CYS A 56 4.72 -2.36 4.12
N ASN A 57 5.74 -1.62 4.50
CA ASN A 57 5.81 -0.94 5.78
C ASN A 57 5.16 0.46 5.74
N HIS A 58 4.17 0.69 6.64
CA HIS A 58 3.56 2.01 6.86
C HIS A 58 3.74 2.50 8.30
N THR A 59 4.77 2.02 8.98
CA THR A 59 5.07 2.19 10.40
C THR A 59 4.17 1.35 11.32
N TYR A 60 4.59 1.20 12.58
CA TYR A 60 3.79 0.45 13.54
C TYR A 60 2.58 1.25 14.05
N HIS A 61 2.75 2.56 14.36
CA HIS A 61 1.74 3.38 15.04
C HIS A 61 1.13 4.49 14.17
N HIS A 62 1.51 4.64 12.90
CA HIS A 62 1.05 5.73 12.02
C HIS A 62 1.35 7.12 12.58
N ARG A 63 2.53 7.32 13.15
CA ARG A 63 2.95 8.63 13.65
C ARG A 63 3.54 9.49 12.54
N ASP A 64 3.52 10.80 12.75
CA ASP A 64 4.21 11.75 11.87
C ASP A 64 5.73 11.54 11.97
N MET A 65 6.28 10.81 11.01
CA MET A 65 7.69 10.41 11.00
C MET A 65 8.64 11.57 10.80
N SER A 66 8.17 12.71 10.26
CA SER A 66 8.98 13.91 10.09
C SER A 66 9.40 14.55 11.43
N LYS A 67 8.77 14.14 12.53
CA LYS A 67 9.11 14.59 13.89
C LYS A 67 10.17 13.76 14.59
N TYR A 68 10.54 12.62 14.00
CA TYR A 68 11.57 11.74 14.56
C TYR A 68 12.94 12.25 14.14
N THR A 69 13.70 12.73 15.11
CA THR A 69 15.09 13.20 14.94
C THR A 69 16.09 12.17 15.43
N ASP A 70 15.66 11.25 16.29
CA ASP A 70 16.47 10.12 16.74
C ASP A 70 16.26 8.93 15.77
N ARG A 71 17.35 8.50 15.17
CA ARG A 71 17.36 7.39 14.21
C ARG A 71 16.88 6.07 14.83
N SER A 72 17.19 5.84 16.12
CA SER A 72 16.79 4.59 16.78
C SER A 72 15.28 4.55 17.01
N GLU A 73 14.66 5.69 17.34
CA GLU A 73 13.20 5.79 17.45
C GLU A 73 12.52 5.65 16.11
N PHE A 74 13.08 6.27 15.04
CA PHE A 74 12.61 6.10 13.67
C PHE A 74 12.67 4.63 13.26
N ALA A 75 13.83 4.00 13.44
CA ALA A 75 14.03 2.59 13.09
C ALA A 75 13.06 1.67 13.85
N ALA A 76 12.79 1.95 15.14
CA ALA A 76 11.89 1.15 15.95
C ALA A 76 10.45 1.09 15.40
N GLU A 77 9.95 2.18 14.79
CA GLU A 77 8.63 2.18 14.14
C GLU A 77 8.56 1.20 12.96
N LEU A 78 9.65 1.07 12.19
CA LEU A 78 9.71 0.17 11.04
C LEU A 78 9.98 -1.27 11.45
N THR A 79 10.98 -1.48 12.31
CA THR A 79 11.41 -2.83 12.73
C THR A 79 10.38 -3.53 13.60
N SER A 80 9.65 -2.79 14.46
CA SER A 80 8.56 -3.36 15.24
C SER A 80 7.45 -3.92 14.36
N LEU A 81 7.15 -3.25 13.25
CA LEU A 81 6.17 -3.77 12.30
C LEU A 81 6.69 -5.01 11.56
N GLU A 82 7.95 -5.02 11.13
CA GLU A 82 8.57 -6.20 10.52
C GLU A 82 8.51 -7.42 11.45
N GLU A 83 8.87 -7.23 12.73
CA GLU A 83 8.85 -8.30 13.71
C GLU A 83 7.43 -8.84 13.94
N ALA A 84 6.45 -7.94 14.07
CA ALA A 84 5.05 -8.33 14.22
C ALA A 84 4.55 -9.11 12.99
N TYR A 85 4.87 -8.64 11.78
CA TYR A 85 4.52 -9.30 10.53
C TYR A 85 5.17 -10.68 10.42
N ARG A 86 6.49 -10.78 10.64
CA ARG A 86 7.22 -12.05 10.61
C ARG A 86 6.68 -13.04 11.63
N LYS A 87 6.41 -12.61 12.87
CA LYS A 87 5.82 -13.45 13.91
C LYS A 87 4.43 -13.97 13.51
N THR A 88 3.66 -13.15 12.81
CA THR A 88 2.28 -13.48 12.42
C THR A 88 2.22 -14.39 11.20
N THR A 89 3.10 -14.17 10.22
CA THR A 89 3.01 -14.81 8.90
C THR A 89 4.10 -15.84 8.64
N GLY A 90 5.21 -15.77 9.38
CA GLY A 90 6.44 -16.55 9.08
C GLY A 90 7.23 -16.04 7.88
N ARG A 91 6.87 -14.86 7.33
CA ARG A 91 7.47 -14.27 6.12
C ARG A 91 8.19 -12.99 6.45
N GLU A 92 9.17 -12.61 5.62
CA GLU A 92 9.76 -11.29 5.65
C GLU A 92 8.85 -10.27 4.95
N MET A 93 8.83 -9.04 5.48
CA MET A 93 8.09 -7.94 4.88
C MET A 93 8.82 -7.39 3.67
N SER A 94 8.09 -6.99 2.64
CA SER A 94 8.67 -6.33 1.46
C SER A 94 9.33 -5.01 1.87
N LYS A 95 10.53 -4.74 1.34
CA LYS A 95 11.35 -3.58 1.71
C LYS A 95 10.91 -2.29 0.98
N TYR A 96 9.59 -2.04 1.01
CA TYR A 96 8.98 -0.78 0.60
C TYR A 96 8.38 -0.09 1.82
N TYR A 97 8.66 1.19 1.96
CA TYR A 97 8.20 2.04 3.03
C TYR A 97 7.38 3.21 2.48
N ARG A 98 6.29 3.56 3.16
CA ARG A 98 5.56 4.79 2.90
C ARG A 98 5.40 5.56 4.20
N PRO A 99 5.90 6.82 4.27
CA PRO A 99 5.70 7.64 5.46
C PRO A 99 4.22 7.98 5.64
N PRO A 100 3.67 7.89 6.87
CA PRO A 100 2.33 8.34 7.18
C PRO A 100 2.06 9.76 6.67
N GLU A 101 0.90 9.97 6.04
CA GLU A 101 0.48 11.24 5.45
C GLU A 101 1.46 11.81 4.38
N GLY A 102 2.46 11.03 3.95
CA GLY A 102 3.50 11.50 3.05
C GLY A 102 4.46 12.51 3.68
N ARG A 103 4.51 12.60 5.01
CA ARG A 103 5.39 13.54 5.72
C ARG A 103 6.75 12.91 5.99
N PHE A 104 7.80 13.63 5.61
CA PHE A 104 9.17 13.16 5.75
C PHE A 104 10.15 14.33 5.93
N THR A 105 11.37 14.00 6.35
CA THR A 105 12.57 14.83 6.23
C THR A 105 13.57 14.11 5.34
N GLU A 106 14.56 14.80 4.80
CA GLU A 106 15.67 14.17 4.05
C GLU A 106 16.38 13.12 4.91
N GLN A 107 16.55 13.40 6.20
CA GLN A 107 17.15 12.45 7.13
C GLN A 107 16.30 11.16 7.25
N ASN A 108 14.97 11.28 7.33
CA ASN A 108 14.09 10.09 7.40
C ASN A 108 14.18 9.22 6.13
N LEU A 109 14.36 9.83 4.97
CA LEU A 109 14.55 9.08 3.71
C LEU A 109 15.89 8.32 3.74
N THR A 110 16.96 8.97 4.19
CA THR A 110 18.27 8.33 4.36
C THR A 110 18.21 7.21 5.40
N ASP A 111 17.58 7.43 6.55
CA ASP A 111 17.42 6.41 7.59
C ASP A 111 16.64 5.19 7.08
N ALA A 112 15.58 5.42 6.28
CA ALA A 112 14.82 4.33 5.68
C ALA A 112 15.68 3.54 4.66
N GLU A 113 16.45 4.24 3.82
CA GLU A 113 17.36 3.60 2.84
C GLU A 113 18.43 2.77 3.54
N GLU A 114 19.04 3.27 4.61
CA GLU A 114 20.03 2.52 5.39
C GLU A 114 19.45 1.29 6.12
N LEU A 115 18.14 1.25 6.34
CA LEU A 115 17.41 0.07 6.81
C LEU A 115 17.00 -0.88 5.65
N GLY A 116 17.43 -0.57 4.42
CA GLY A 116 17.16 -1.35 3.22
C GLY A 116 15.82 -1.08 2.55
N TYR A 117 15.10 -0.02 2.97
CA TYR A 117 13.82 0.34 2.37
C TYR A 117 13.96 1.25 1.16
N LEU A 118 13.10 1.02 0.15
CA LEU A 118 12.75 2.04 -0.83
C LEU A 118 11.50 2.79 -0.35
N THR A 119 11.61 4.13 -0.26
CA THR A 119 10.45 4.96 0.07
C THR A 119 9.58 5.16 -1.15
N VAL A 120 8.30 4.81 -1.05
CA VAL A 120 7.32 4.86 -2.14
C VAL A 120 6.22 5.85 -1.81
N PHE A 121 6.14 6.94 -2.58
CA PHE A 121 5.03 7.87 -2.56
C PHE A 121 3.95 7.47 -3.57
N TRP A 122 3.18 8.41 -4.06
CA TRP A 122 2.12 8.21 -5.06
C TRP A 122 2.10 9.37 -6.06
N SER A 123 1.64 9.09 -7.26
CA SER A 123 1.40 10.13 -8.26
C SER A 123 -0.05 10.61 -8.26
N PHE A 124 -0.96 9.81 -7.71
CA PHE A 124 -2.37 10.16 -7.59
C PHE A 124 -2.98 9.59 -6.30
N ALA A 125 -3.75 10.43 -5.61
CA ALA A 125 -4.63 10.08 -4.49
C ALA A 125 -5.85 11.00 -4.48
N TYR A 126 -6.88 10.65 -3.73
CA TYR A 126 -8.03 11.52 -3.49
C TYR A 126 -8.58 11.31 -2.07
N ALA A 127 -9.49 12.16 -1.61
CA ALA A 127 -10.03 12.09 -0.26
C ALA A 127 -11.04 10.94 -0.12
N ASP A 128 -10.55 9.75 0.25
CA ASP A 128 -11.29 8.50 0.40
C ASP A 128 -11.19 7.90 1.81
N TRP A 129 -10.33 8.46 2.67
CA TRP A 129 -10.03 7.93 4.02
C TRP A 129 -11.10 8.20 5.08
N ASP A 130 -11.94 9.23 4.88
CA ASP A 130 -12.99 9.55 5.85
C ASP A 130 -14.22 8.65 5.65
N ASN A 131 -14.35 7.62 6.48
CA ASN A 131 -15.46 6.67 6.40
C ASN A 131 -16.83 7.29 6.67
N LYS A 132 -16.89 8.49 7.26
CA LYS A 132 -18.13 9.22 7.47
C LYS A 132 -18.50 10.13 6.29
N LYS A 133 -17.55 10.42 5.41
CA LYS A 133 -17.73 11.31 4.26
C LYS A 133 -17.16 10.66 2.99
N GLN A 134 -17.75 9.55 2.62
CA GLN A 134 -17.31 8.83 1.42
C GLN A 134 -17.78 9.55 0.14
N PRO A 135 -16.90 9.66 -0.88
CA PRO A 135 -17.28 10.19 -2.18
C PRO A 135 -18.26 9.24 -2.89
N THR A 136 -19.04 9.75 -3.84
CA THR A 136 -19.87 8.88 -4.67
C THR A 136 -19.01 8.01 -5.59
N ARG A 137 -19.51 6.84 -5.97
CA ARG A 137 -18.83 5.92 -6.91
C ARG A 137 -18.49 6.59 -8.23
N GLU A 138 -19.43 7.33 -8.77
CA GLU A 138 -19.27 8.07 -10.03
C GLU A 138 -18.16 9.13 -9.93
N TYR A 139 -18.14 9.92 -8.86
CA TYR A 139 -17.08 10.90 -8.60
C TYR A 139 -15.72 10.22 -8.49
N ALA A 140 -15.61 9.14 -7.72
CA ALA A 140 -14.37 8.42 -7.50
C ALA A 140 -13.80 7.84 -8.81
N LEU A 141 -14.62 7.12 -9.58
CA LEU A 141 -14.22 6.59 -10.89
C LEU A 141 -13.76 7.71 -11.83
N LYS A 142 -14.57 8.77 -12.00
CA LYS A 142 -14.20 9.90 -12.84
C LYS A 142 -12.91 10.54 -12.39
N LYS A 143 -12.71 10.72 -11.05
CA LYS A 143 -11.51 11.33 -10.49
C LYS A 143 -10.26 10.51 -10.76
N ILE A 144 -10.33 9.20 -10.61
CA ILE A 144 -9.20 8.31 -10.90
C ILE A 144 -8.91 8.31 -12.40
N MET A 145 -9.92 8.01 -13.22
CA MET A 145 -9.76 7.88 -14.68
C MET A 145 -9.23 9.17 -15.35
N SER A 146 -9.61 10.34 -14.84
CA SER A 146 -9.13 11.62 -15.39
C SER A 146 -7.70 12.01 -14.96
N ASN A 147 -7.08 11.28 -14.05
CA ASN A 147 -5.73 11.57 -13.54
C ASN A 147 -4.74 10.41 -13.72
N VAL A 148 -5.21 9.26 -14.20
CA VAL A 148 -4.33 8.12 -14.47
C VAL A 148 -3.41 8.43 -15.66
N HIS A 149 -2.19 7.93 -15.60
CA HIS A 149 -1.17 8.03 -16.65
C HIS A 149 -0.25 6.80 -16.61
N ASN A 150 0.56 6.62 -17.63
CA ASN A 150 1.56 5.55 -17.63
C ASN A 150 2.56 5.74 -16.48
N GLY A 151 2.79 4.69 -15.71
CA GLY A 151 3.65 4.72 -14.51
C GLY A 151 2.94 5.22 -13.26
N ALA A 152 1.62 5.46 -13.30
CA ALA A 152 0.89 5.97 -12.13
C ALA A 152 0.95 4.98 -10.96
N VAL A 153 1.42 5.47 -9.80
CA VAL A 153 1.28 4.84 -8.49
C VAL A 153 0.04 5.43 -7.85
N ILE A 154 -1.02 4.63 -7.78
CA ILE A 154 -2.34 5.06 -7.30
C ILE A 154 -2.47 4.68 -5.83
N LEU A 155 -2.66 5.68 -4.96
CA LEU A 155 -2.96 5.46 -3.55
C LEU A 155 -4.46 5.41 -3.32
N LEU A 156 -4.93 4.32 -2.73
CA LEU A 156 -6.30 4.11 -2.27
C LEU A 156 -6.29 3.66 -0.81
N HIS A 157 -7.33 4.03 -0.04
CA HIS A 157 -7.53 3.48 1.29
C HIS A 157 -8.53 2.31 1.21
N PRO A 158 -8.12 1.08 1.57
CA PRO A 158 -8.98 -0.10 1.39
C PRO A 158 -10.14 -0.16 2.38
N THR A 159 -10.12 0.67 3.42
CA THR A 159 -11.25 0.86 4.35
C THR A 159 -12.40 1.68 3.74
N SER A 160 -12.18 2.31 2.59
CA SER A 160 -13.21 3.05 1.86
C SER A 160 -14.26 2.11 1.25
N ALA A 161 -15.51 2.26 1.67
CA ALA A 161 -16.62 1.52 1.07
C ALA A 161 -16.81 1.86 -0.42
N THR A 162 -16.48 3.09 -0.82
CA THR A 162 -16.51 3.50 -2.22
C THR A 162 -15.45 2.78 -3.02
N ASN A 163 -14.19 2.74 -2.53
CA ASN A 163 -13.10 2.01 -3.22
C ASN A 163 -13.42 0.53 -3.35
N ALA A 164 -13.89 -0.11 -2.29
CA ALA A 164 -14.30 -1.52 -2.33
C ALA A 164 -15.39 -1.78 -3.39
N ALA A 165 -16.32 -0.84 -3.52
CA ALA A 165 -17.43 -0.99 -4.47
C ALA A 165 -17.05 -0.71 -5.93
N ILE A 166 -16.05 0.16 -6.18
CA ILE A 166 -15.67 0.54 -7.55
C ILE A 166 -14.48 -0.26 -8.10
N LEU A 167 -13.68 -0.89 -7.26
CA LEU A 167 -12.42 -1.51 -7.69
C LEU A 167 -12.57 -2.47 -8.86
N PRO A 168 -13.58 -3.38 -8.90
CA PRO A 168 -13.75 -4.25 -10.06
C PRO A 168 -13.96 -3.48 -11.36
N SER A 169 -14.85 -2.47 -11.36
CA SER A 169 -15.14 -1.66 -12.54
C SER A 169 -13.98 -0.72 -12.91
N LEU A 170 -13.25 -0.21 -11.93
CA LEU A 170 -12.05 0.58 -12.15
C LEU A 170 -10.97 -0.24 -12.89
N ILE A 171 -10.75 -1.49 -12.45
CA ILE A 171 -9.80 -2.39 -13.10
C ILE A 171 -10.21 -2.64 -14.55
N ASP A 172 -11.49 -2.92 -14.79
CA ASP A 172 -12.00 -3.16 -16.15
C ASP A 172 -11.84 -1.92 -17.03
N SER A 173 -12.23 -0.74 -16.54
CA SER A 173 -12.08 0.53 -17.29
C SER A 173 -10.61 0.85 -17.61
N LEU A 174 -9.69 0.63 -16.67
CA LEU A 174 -8.27 0.82 -16.93
C LEU A 174 -7.74 -0.14 -17.99
N ARG A 175 -8.20 -1.40 -18.00
CA ARG A 175 -7.84 -2.37 -19.05
C ARG A 175 -8.41 -1.98 -20.42
N GLU A 176 -9.64 -1.49 -20.48
CA GLU A 176 -10.27 -0.98 -21.70
C GLU A 176 -9.49 0.20 -22.30
N GLU A 177 -8.89 1.05 -21.46
CA GLU A 177 -7.98 2.13 -21.87
C GLU A 177 -6.54 1.63 -22.19
N GLY A 178 -6.30 0.32 -22.14
CA GLY A 178 -5.02 -0.30 -22.48
C GLY A 178 -3.98 -0.32 -21.37
N TYR A 179 -4.33 0.03 -20.13
CA TYR A 179 -3.42 -0.09 -19.00
C TYR A 179 -3.27 -1.55 -18.58
N ARG A 180 -2.05 -1.88 -18.12
CA ARG A 180 -1.71 -3.12 -17.43
C ARG A 180 -1.33 -2.80 -16.00
N PHE A 181 -1.55 -3.74 -15.09
CA PHE A 181 -1.22 -3.62 -13.68
C PHE A 181 0.12 -4.28 -13.41
N GLY A 182 0.99 -3.59 -12.69
CA GLY A 182 2.32 -4.07 -12.31
C GLY A 182 2.53 -4.07 -10.82
N THR A 183 3.64 -4.66 -10.39
CA THR A 183 4.12 -4.67 -9.01
C THR A 183 5.11 -3.53 -8.76
N LEU A 184 5.32 -3.17 -7.49
CA LEU A 184 6.40 -2.22 -7.14
C LEU A 184 7.78 -2.79 -7.47
N ASP A 185 7.95 -4.11 -7.47
CA ASP A 185 9.20 -4.75 -7.89
C ASP A 185 9.50 -4.46 -9.36
N GLU A 186 8.49 -4.59 -10.23
CA GLU A 186 8.62 -4.22 -11.65
C GLU A 186 8.89 -2.71 -11.84
N LEU A 187 8.24 -1.86 -11.05
CA LEU A 187 8.49 -0.40 -11.11
C LEU A 187 9.92 -0.04 -10.74
N CYS A 188 10.46 -0.70 -9.71
CA CYS A 188 11.76 -0.39 -9.13
C CYS A 188 12.91 -1.23 -9.70
N GLY A 189 12.65 -2.10 -10.70
CA GLY A 189 13.65 -2.99 -11.28
C GLY A 189 14.21 -3.99 -10.26
N ARG A 190 13.38 -4.47 -9.33
CA ARG A 190 13.75 -5.51 -8.37
C ARG A 190 13.26 -6.87 -8.84
N SER A 191 14.05 -7.91 -8.56
CA SER A 191 13.59 -9.30 -8.71
C SER A 191 12.55 -9.65 -7.64
N ALA A 192 11.85 -10.77 -7.83
CA ALA A 192 10.94 -11.31 -6.82
C ALA A 192 11.63 -11.63 -5.47
N SER A 193 12.96 -11.76 -5.44
CA SER A 193 13.79 -11.87 -4.22
C SER A 193 14.12 -10.51 -3.59
N GLY A 194 13.72 -9.39 -4.21
CA GLY A 194 13.98 -8.03 -3.73
C GLY A 194 15.34 -7.45 -4.11
N GLU A 195 16.15 -8.18 -4.88
CA GLU A 195 17.45 -7.70 -5.40
C GLU A 195 17.24 -6.85 -6.66
N LEU A 196 18.08 -5.81 -6.84
CA LEU A 196 18.07 -5.02 -8.08
C LEU A 196 18.44 -5.90 -9.26
N VAL A 197 17.63 -5.85 -10.31
CA VAL A 197 17.93 -6.50 -11.58
C VAL A 197 18.78 -5.52 -12.41
N GLU A 198 20.03 -5.90 -12.75
CA GLU A 198 20.90 -5.15 -13.64
C GLU A 198 20.37 -5.07 -15.08
#